data_071e79829bd64c020283a66d82c3d9f3
#
_entry.id   071e79829bd64c020283a66d82c3d9f3
#
_cell.length_a   1.000
_cell.length_b   1.000
_cell.length_c   1.000
_cell.angle_alpha   90.00
_cell.angle_beta   90.00
_cell.angle_gamma   90.00
#
_symmetry.space_group_name_H-M   'P 1'
#
loop_
_entity.id
_entity.type
_entity.pdbx_description
1 polymer ?
#
loop_
_entity_poly.entity_id
_entity_poly.type
_entity_poly.pdbx_seq_one_letter_code
_entity_poly.pdbx_strand_id
1 'polypeptide(L)' 'MLKSAIVLQIAALRHQGDALALADVLQRKRFPSFVVTPTTDAFYRVQVGPYSSEAAAETAKRELDHQGIKAIIKR' A
#
# COMPACT_ATOMS: atom_id res chain seq x y z
N MET A 1 -18.59 5.68 16.00
CA MET A 1 -18.56 4.66 14.96
C MET A 1 -17.28 4.73 14.15
N LEU A 2 -16.69 3.60 13.91
CA LEU A 2 -15.43 3.56 13.16
C LEU A 2 -15.69 3.51 11.66
N LYS A 3 -14.94 4.30 10.93
CA LYS A 3 -14.94 4.23 9.49
C LYS A 3 -13.97 3.15 9.04
N SER A 4 -14.35 2.42 8.03
CA SER A 4 -13.43 1.48 7.41
C SER A 4 -12.30 2.24 6.75
N ALA A 5 -11.09 1.85 7.02
CA ALA A 5 -9.93 2.39 6.34
C ALA A 5 -9.76 1.66 5.02
N ILE A 6 -9.41 2.41 3.98
CA ILE A 6 -9.16 1.86 2.66
C ILE A 6 -7.67 1.96 2.40
N VAL A 7 -7.05 0.84 2.07
CA VAL A 7 -5.64 0.82 1.73
C VAL A 7 -5.44 0.32 0.30
N LEU A 8 -4.33 0.71 -0.29
CA LEU A 8 -3.91 0.21 -1.59
C LEU A 8 -2.79 -0.78 -1.36
N GLN A 9 -2.95 -2.01 -1.82
CA GLN A 9 -1.91 -3.02 -1.70
C GLN A 9 -1.06 -3.01 -2.96
N ILE A 10 0.24 -2.83 -2.77
CA ILE A 10 1.20 -2.73 -3.87
C ILE A 10 1.83 -4.08 -4.15
N ALA A 11 2.18 -4.82 -3.11
CA ALA A 11 2.89 -6.09 -3.27
C ALA A 11 2.73 -6.94 -2.03
N ALA A 12 2.94 -8.25 -2.21
CA ALA A 12 3.05 -9.20 -1.12
C ALA A 12 4.37 -9.94 -1.35
N LEU A 13 5.33 -9.74 -0.46
CA LEU A 13 6.70 -10.20 -0.65
C LEU A 13 7.11 -11.12 0.48
N ARG A 14 7.99 -12.07 0.19
CA ARG A 14 8.41 -13.06 1.17
C ARG A 14 9.50 -12.56 2.10
N HIS A 15 10.23 -11.52 1.70
CA HIS A 15 11.37 -11.04 2.48
C HIS A 15 11.10 -9.64 3.02
N GLN A 16 11.29 -9.49 4.32
CA GLN A 16 11.06 -8.22 4.98
C GLN A 16 11.91 -7.10 4.39
N GLY A 17 13.18 -7.40 4.08
CA GLY A 17 14.07 -6.39 3.51
C GLY A 17 13.56 -5.84 2.19
N ASP A 18 13.03 -6.73 1.34
CA ASP A 18 12.48 -6.30 0.06
C ASP A 18 11.23 -5.43 0.25
N ALA A 19 10.39 -5.81 1.21
CA ALA A 19 9.17 -5.05 1.50
C ALA A 19 9.51 -3.66 2.03
N LEU A 20 10.48 -3.57 2.94
CA LEU A 20 10.91 -2.30 3.49
C LEU A 20 11.54 -1.41 2.43
N ALA A 21 12.33 -1.99 1.52
CA ALA A 21 12.94 -1.24 0.43
C ALA A 21 11.87 -0.66 -0.50
N LEU A 22 10.85 -1.44 -0.83
CA LEU A 22 9.76 -0.95 -1.68
C LEU A 22 8.97 0.14 -0.97
N ALA A 23 8.67 -0.05 0.31
CA ALA A 23 7.96 0.97 1.09
C ALA A 23 8.75 2.28 1.13
N ASP A 24 10.07 2.19 1.26
CA ASP A 24 10.94 3.37 1.27
C ASP A 24 10.86 4.12 -0.05
N VAL A 25 10.91 3.39 -1.17
CA VAL A 25 10.78 4.01 -2.49
C VAL A 25 9.46 4.75 -2.62
N LEU A 26 8.37 4.12 -2.16
CA LEU A 26 7.05 4.75 -2.23
C LEU A 26 6.96 6.00 -1.36
N GLN A 27 7.58 5.96 -0.18
CA GLN A 27 7.60 7.12 0.71
C GLN A 27 8.37 8.28 0.07
N ARG A 28 9.45 7.99 -0.62
CA ARG A 28 10.21 9.01 -1.34
C ARG A 28 9.41 9.64 -2.47
N LYS A 29 8.46 8.90 -3.02
CA LYS A 29 7.54 9.39 -4.05
C LYS A 29 6.32 10.07 -3.43
N ARG A 30 6.32 10.24 -2.11
CA ARG A 30 5.28 10.92 -1.34
C ARG A 30 3.98 10.14 -1.21
N PHE A 31 4.07 8.82 -1.28
CA PHE A 31 2.94 7.96 -0.94
C PHE A 31 3.12 7.46 0.50
N PRO A 32 2.08 7.55 1.33
CA PRO A 32 2.18 7.08 2.72
C PRO A 32 2.15 5.55 2.76
N SER A 33 3.31 4.94 2.59
CA SER A 33 3.43 3.49 2.52
C SER A 33 3.90 2.90 3.85
N PHE A 34 3.54 1.65 4.06
CA PHE A 34 3.94 0.90 5.24
C PHE A 34 3.94 -0.59 4.91
N VAL A 35 4.55 -1.37 5.80
CA VAL A 35 4.64 -2.81 5.64
C VAL A 35 3.80 -3.48 6.72
N VAL A 36 2.95 -4.40 6.29
CA VAL A 36 2.17 -5.24 7.22
C VAL A 36 2.89 -6.56 7.35
N THR A 37 3.28 -6.90 8.58
CA THR A 37 3.99 -8.15 8.84
C THR A 37 3.06 -9.35 8.74
N PRO A 38 3.58 -10.52 8.34
CA PRO A 38 2.74 -11.71 8.21
C PRO A 38 2.17 -12.15 9.57
N THR A 39 0.94 -12.63 9.54
CA THR A 39 0.31 -13.24 10.72
C THR A 39 -0.03 -14.69 10.47
N THR A 40 -0.69 -14.99 9.35
CA THR A 40 -1.15 -16.33 9.04
C THR A 40 -0.49 -16.92 7.81
N ASP A 41 0.20 -16.09 7.02
CA ASP A 41 0.95 -16.55 5.85
C ASP A 41 2.38 -16.06 5.94
N ALA A 42 3.14 -16.19 4.86
CA ALA A 42 4.56 -15.85 4.84
C ALA A 42 4.84 -14.53 4.14
N PHE A 43 3.82 -13.70 3.91
CA PHE A 43 3.98 -12.52 3.06
C PHE A 43 3.97 -11.23 3.86
N TYR A 44 4.93 -10.38 3.53
CA TYR A 44 4.98 -8.99 3.99
C TYR A 44 4.27 -8.15 2.94
N ARG A 45 3.20 -7.49 3.34
CA ARG A 45 2.39 -6.71 2.40
C ARG A 45 2.78 -5.25 2.44
N VAL A 46 3.10 -4.71 1.27
CA VAL A 46 3.40 -3.29 1.15
C VAL A 46 2.12 -2.58 0.75
N GLN A 47 1.70 -1.64 1.59
CA GLN A 47 0.42 -0.95 1.41
C GLN A 47 0.62 0.55 1.49
N VAL A 48 -0.32 1.28 0.91
CA VAL A 48 -0.34 2.74 0.90
C VAL A 48 -1.66 3.20 1.48
N GLY A 49 -1.62 4.18 2.33
CA GLY A 49 -2.79 4.74 2.97
C GLY A 49 -2.56 4.91 4.47
N PRO A 50 -3.61 4.78 5.28
CA PRO A 50 -5.01 4.52 4.90
C PRO A 50 -5.71 5.77 4.36
N TYR A 51 -6.71 5.55 3.52
CA TYR A 51 -7.54 6.63 2.98
C TYR A 51 -8.94 6.54 3.59
N SER A 52 -9.53 7.69 3.84
CA SER A 52 -10.84 7.74 4.49
C SER A 52 -11.99 7.68 3.50
N SER A 53 -11.73 7.83 2.22
CA SER A 53 -12.78 7.83 1.21
C SER A 53 -12.35 7.06 -0.02
N GLU A 54 -13.34 6.55 -0.77
CA GLU A 54 -13.11 5.90 -2.06
C GLU A 54 -12.45 6.85 -3.03
N ALA A 55 -12.89 8.11 -3.05
CA ALA A 55 -12.35 9.09 -3.98
C ALA A 55 -10.87 9.32 -3.76
N ALA A 56 -10.45 9.44 -2.49
CA ALA A 56 -9.04 9.62 -2.17
C ALA A 56 -8.21 8.41 -2.57
N ALA A 57 -8.73 7.21 -2.30
CA ALA A 57 -8.05 5.97 -2.67
C ALA A 57 -7.91 5.84 -4.18
N GLU A 58 -8.97 6.16 -4.93
CA GLU A 58 -8.95 6.10 -6.39
C GLU A 58 -7.95 7.09 -6.97
N THR A 59 -7.87 8.28 -6.40
CA THR A 59 -6.91 9.29 -6.84
C THR A 59 -5.49 8.80 -6.65
N ALA A 60 -5.20 8.25 -5.47
CA ALA A 60 -3.88 7.70 -5.18
C ALA A 60 -3.53 6.55 -6.11
N LYS A 61 -4.50 5.68 -6.36
CA LYS A 61 -4.31 4.54 -7.28
C LYS A 61 -3.95 5.03 -8.67
N ARG A 62 -4.63 6.07 -9.13
CA ARG A 62 -4.37 6.66 -10.45
C ARG A 62 -2.97 7.25 -10.53
N GLU A 63 -2.55 7.94 -9.46
CA GLU A 63 -1.20 8.50 -9.40
C GLU A 63 -0.12 7.42 -9.42
N LEU A 64 -0.36 6.33 -8.70
CA LEU A 64 0.56 5.18 -8.71
C LEU A 64 0.62 4.58 -10.11
N ASP A 65 -0.51 4.43 -10.76
CA ASP A 65 -0.58 3.86 -12.11
C ASP A 65 0.21 4.72 -13.10
N HIS A 66 0.14 6.04 -12.97
CA HIS A 66 0.93 6.96 -13.81
C HIS A 66 2.42 6.74 -13.65
N GLN A 67 2.85 6.21 -12.53
CA GLN A 67 4.26 5.91 -12.29
C GLN A 67 4.60 4.45 -12.57
N GLY A 68 3.69 3.72 -13.21
CA GLY A 68 3.91 2.33 -13.54
C GLY A 68 3.77 1.37 -12.37
N ILE A 69 3.15 1.80 -11.29
CA ILE A 69 3.00 0.98 -10.08
C ILE A 69 1.55 0.53 -9.99
N LYS A 70 1.35 -0.77 -10.01
CA LYS A 70 0.01 -1.32 -9.91
C LYS A 70 -0.40 -1.47 -8.45
N ALA A 71 -1.65 -1.15 -8.16
CA ALA A 71 -2.18 -1.22 -6.81
C ALA A 71 -3.57 -1.83 -6.82
N ILE A 72 -3.90 -2.52 -5.75
CA ILE A 72 -5.20 -3.13 -5.54
C ILE A 72 -5.85 -2.48 -4.34
N ILE A 73 -7.09 -2.05 -4.49
CA ILE A 73 -7.83 -1.45 -3.38
C ILE A 73 -8.28 -2.54 -2.42
N LYS A 74 -7.95 -2.37 -1.15
CA LYS A 74 -8.37 -3.28 -0.06
C LYS A 74 -9.23 -2.51 0.93
N ARG A 75 -10.41 -3.05 1.20
CA ARG A 75 -11.36 -2.45 2.14
C ARG A 75 -11.44 -3.21 3.44
#